data_efce1f06becd5960548aa13fe3f46688
#
_entry.id   efce1f06becd5960548aa13fe3f46688
#
_cell.length_a   1.000
_cell.length_b   1.000
_cell.length_c   1.000
_cell.angle_alpha   90.00
_cell.angle_beta   90.00
_cell.angle_gamma   90.00
#
_symmetry.space_group_name_H-M   'P 1'
#
loop_
_entity.id
_entity.type
_entity.pdbx_description
1 polymer ?
#
loop_
_entity_poly.entity_id
_entity_poly.type
_entity_poly.pdbx_seq_one_letter_code
_entity_poly.pdbx_strand_id
1 'polypeptide(L)'
;MLVSKWDEIDMLLKVENKTIKLMKPHIAPQYGYRTVLSNSTFEYVSLWLRSQTGKKYKDASFLWKQAKYFYEASLKLPIEAKPLTAYYSIMNATKALLAIKGKNVVKIGHGVSSPRQNLRGNIRQDIIIFGATGVLCGLSEHLGESMVKQSYCVFDLLYNLPCVHRTFTITYNDMTELFVPVSNVNFELTNLADVTRRKAYIRFDMDSKYDNYHTRRYLDHNIEYTQPPNGPSFYRIKKRVRWNIHTPIKDRMSDLVKYHRKYRNLFYYIQGSSMLWYVKKVLPANVHIIDRHSMTIIYGVMHWLSELVRYSPDTFNSIMSSRQNWLIREFIDMGLPQFIDEISSEITGANIMLPGYRK
;
A
#
# COMPACT_ATOMS: atom_id res chain seq x y z
N MET A 1 6.75 41.88 21.79
CA MET A 1 7.57 41.26 20.72
C MET A 1 6.70 40.17 20.10
N LEU A 2 6.15 40.42 18.91
CA LEU A 2 5.49 39.39 18.10
C LEU A 2 6.60 38.50 17.55
N VAL A 3 6.81 37.33 18.16
CA VAL A 3 7.64 36.28 17.55
C VAL A 3 7.03 35.99 16.17
N SER A 4 7.78 36.25 15.12
CA SER A 4 7.34 36.02 13.77
C SER A 4 6.97 34.54 13.64
N LYS A 5 5.87 34.26 12.94
CA LYS A 5 5.30 32.91 12.70
C LYS A 5 6.28 31.96 11.98
N TRP A 6 7.51 32.40 11.70
CA TRP A 6 8.48 31.85 10.74
C TRP A 6 9.83 31.43 11.34
N ASP A 7 10.04 31.56 12.66
CA ASP A 7 11.26 31.09 13.33
C ASP A 7 11.21 29.60 13.74
N GLU A 8 10.28 28.83 13.16
CA GLU A 8 10.15 27.41 13.40
C GLU A 8 11.14 26.63 12.51
N ILE A 9 12.35 26.36 13.01
CA ILE A 9 13.20 25.30 12.45
C ILE A 9 12.53 23.98 12.82
N ASP A 10 11.95 23.31 11.83
CA ASP A 10 11.33 22.02 12.03
C ASP A 10 12.35 20.97 12.46
N MET A 11 12.01 20.20 13.47
CA MET A 11 12.90 19.20 14.06
C MET A 11 12.38 17.80 13.77
N LEU A 12 13.26 16.92 13.29
CA LEU A 12 12.92 15.49 13.14
C LEU A 12 12.43 14.92 14.47
N LEU A 13 11.26 14.29 14.44
CA LEU A 13 10.74 13.57 15.60
C LEU A 13 11.64 12.37 15.91
N LYS A 14 12.22 12.37 17.11
CA LYS A 14 13.04 11.26 17.60
C LYS A 14 12.45 10.67 18.87
N VAL A 15 12.49 9.34 18.96
CA VAL A 15 12.17 8.57 20.18
C VAL A 15 13.36 7.66 20.43
N GLU A 16 13.91 7.70 21.63
CA GLU A 16 15.15 6.96 22.00
C GLU A 16 16.28 7.13 20.96
N ASN A 17 16.53 8.38 20.56
CA ASN A 17 17.52 8.77 19.54
C ASN A 17 17.28 8.21 18.12
N LYS A 18 16.14 7.57 17.85
CA LYS A 18 15.77 7.10 16.51
C LYS A 18 14.79 8.07 15.86
N THR A 19 15.09 8.51 14.64
CA THR A 19 14.15 9.30 13.82
C THR A 19 12.93 8.45 13.46
N ILE A 20 11.76 8.99 13.73
CA ILE A 20 10.47 8.36 13.38
C ILE A 20 10.13 8.72 11.92
N LYS A 21 10.05 7.68 11.09
CA LYS A 21 9.68 7.78 9.67
C LYS A 21 8.29 7.21 9.43
N LEU A 22 7.66 7.58 8.32
CA LEU A 22 6.45 6.90 7.89
C LEU A 22 6.74 5.41 7.67
N MET A 23 5.85 4.56 8.14
CA MET A 23 6.01 3.11 8.04
C MET A 23 5.05 2.51 7.01
N LYS A 24 5.40 1.32 6.48
CA LYS A 24 4.60 0.58 5.51
C LYS A 24 3.23 0.14 6.02
N PRO A 25 3.08 -0.42 7.25
CA PRO A 25 1.78 -0.84 7.77
C PRO A 25 0.78 0.30 7.78
N HIS A 26 -0.47 0.00 7.43
CA HIS A 26 -1.55 0.99 7.45
C HIS A 26 -2.16 1.16 8.84
N ILE A 27 -2.37 0.04 9.55
CA ILE A 27 -3.23 0.03 10.74
C ILE A 27 -2.45 0.13 12.05
N ALA A 28 -1.39 -0.65 12.21
CA ALA A 28 -0.70 -0.81 13.48
C ALA A 28 0.83 -0.79 13.35
N PRO A 29 1.43 0.34 12.95
CA PRO A 29 2.88 0.44 12.84
C PRO A 29 3.54 0.29 14.22
N GLN A 30 4.63 -0.47 14.27
CA GLN A 30 5.43 -0.71 15.47
C GLN A 30 6.68 0.18 15.44
N TYR A 31 6.56 1.44 15.80
CA TYR A 31 7.64 2.43 15.76
C TYR A 31 8.85 2.10 16.64
N GLY A 32 8.67 1.24 17.66
CA GLY A 32 9.76 0.72 18.48
C GLY A 32 10.66 -0.28 17.76
N TYR A 33 10.19 -0.89 16.67
CA TYR A 33 10.96 -1.89 15.92
C TYR A 33 11.96 -1.22 14.97
N ARG A 34 13.09 -1.88 14.75
CA ARG A 34 14.02 -1.50 13.67
C ARG A 34 13.45 -1.98 12.33
N THR A 35 13.84 -1.30 11.25
CA THR A 35 13.62 -1.83 9.90
C THR A 35 14.28 -3.19 9.77
N VAL A 36 13.54 -4.17 9.31
CA VAL A 36 14.01 -5.53 9.12
C VAL A 36 14.57 -5.66 7.71
N LEU A 37 15.83 -6.03 7.60
CA LEU A 37 16.44 -6.41 6.33
C LEU A 37 16.37 -7.93 6.23
N SER A 38 15.67 -8.46 5.23
CA SER A 38 15.51 -9.89 5.03
C SER A 38 15.44 -10.25 3.55
N ASN A 39 16.16 -11.30 3.17
CA ASN A 39 16.05 -11.88 1.82
C ASN A 39 14.71 -12.59 1.60
N SER A 40 14.02 -12.95 2.66
CA SER A 40 12.73 -13.63 2.62
C SER A 40 11.77 -13.05 3.62
N THR A 41 10.83 -12.27 3.10
CA THR A 41 9.70 -11.73 3.87
C THR A 41 8.88 -12.85 4.51
N PHE A 42 8.71 -13.98 3.80
CA PHE A 42 8.00 -15.16 4.32
C PHE A 42 8.64 -15.75 5.55
N GLU A 43 9.98 -15.85 5.58
CA GLU A 43 10.69 -16.40 6.77
C GLU A 43 10.55 -15.47 7.96
N TYR A 44 10.71 -14.16 7.77
CA TYR A 44 10.56 -13.21 8.86
C TYR A 44 9.16 -13.28 9.49
N VAL A 45 8.10 -13.27 8.67
CA VAL A 45 6.72 -13.39 9.18
C VAL A 45 6.49 -14.75 9.85
N SER A 46 7.08 -15.84 9.32
CA SER A 46 6.99 -17.16 9.95
C SER A 46 7.63 -17.20 11.34
N LEU A 47 8.79 -16.56 11.50
CA LEU A 47 9.46 -16.43 12.81
C LEU A 47 8.62 -15.57 13.76
N TRP A 48 8.10 -14.44 13.28
CA TRP A 48 7.24 -13.56 14.06
C TRP A 48 5.96 -14.28 14.52
N LEU A 49 5.30 -15.05 13.65
CA LEU A 49 4.11 -15.84 14.01
C LEU A 49 4.42 -16.91 15.07
N ARG A 50 5.57 -17.56 14.99
CA ARG A 50 6.01 -18.56 15.98
C ARG A 50 6.33 -17.94 17.35
N SER A 51 6.75 -16.69 17.40
CA SER A 51 7.00 -15.97 18.66
C SER A 51 5.71 -15.55 19.36
N GLN A 52 4.57 -15.64 18.69
CA GLN A 52 3.26 -15.31 19.26
C GLN A 52 2.59 -16.54 19.86
N THR A 53 1.72 -16.32 20.87
CA THR A 53 0.99 -17.40 21.54
C THR A 53 -0.50 -17.37 21.21
N GLY A 54 -1.12 -18.55 21.16
CA GLY A 54 -2.56 -18.72 20.97
C GLY A 54 -2.95 -19.34 19.63
N LYS A 55 -4.18 -19.90 19.61
CA LYS A 55 -4.72 -20.66 18.47
C LYS A 55 -4.71 -19.84 17.16
N LYS A 56 -5.12 -18.58 17.21
CA LYS A 56 -5.18 -17.71 16.03
C LYS A 56 -3.84 -17.56 15.30
N TYR A 57 -2.73 -17.57 16.02
CA TYR A 57 -1.39 -17.50 15.40
C TYR A 57 -0.94 -18.82 14.82
N LYS A 58 -1.39 -19.96 15.40
CA LYS A 58 -1.17 -21.29 14.81
C LYS A 58 -1.92 -21.43 13.49
N ASP A 59 -3.19 -21.02 13.46
CA ASP A 59 -4.02 -21.02 12.25
C ASP A 59 -3.42 -20.10 11.19
N ALA A 60 -3.01 -18.90 11.56
CA ALA A 60 -2.34 -17.95 10.67
C ALA A 60 -1.02 -18.50 10.13
N SER A 61 -0.21 -19.18 10.95
CA SER A 61 1.06 -19.79 10.55
C SER A 61 0.85 -20.87 9.48
N PHE A 62 -0.19 -21.69 9.61
CA PHE A 62 -0.55 -22.68 8.60
C PHE A 62 -0.92 -22.02 7.27
N LEU A 63 -1.79 -21.02 7.29
CA LEU A 63 -2.21 -20.29 6.10
C LEU A 63 -1.06 -19.52 5.45
N TRP A 64 -0.17 -18.94 6.26
CA TRP A 64 1.02 -18.24 5.77
C TRP A 64 1.99 -19.20 5.06
N LYS A 65 2.16 -20.41 5.60
CA LYS A 65 2.95 -21.47 4.97
C LYS A 65 2.36 -21.89 3.62
N GLN A 66 1.02 -22.00 3.52
CA GLN A 66 0.34 -22.26 2.26
C GLN A 66 0.57 -21.11 1.24
N ALA A 67 0.48 -19.85 1.69
CA ALA A 67 0.78 -18.71 0.87
C ALA A 67 2.20 -18.75 0.29
N LYS A 68 3.18 -19.11 1.11
CA LYS A 68 4.58 -19.30 0.69
C LYS A 68 4.71 -20.36 -0.40
N TYR A 69 4.10 -21.52 -0.22
CA TYR A 69 4.19 -22.61 -1.21
C TYR A 69 3.59 -22.20 -2.57
N PHE A 70 2.46 -21.53 -2.57
CA PHE A 70 1.87 -21.01 -3.80
C PHE A 70 2.72 -19.89 -4.43
N TYR A 71 3.34 -19.03 -3.61
CA TYR A 71 4.29 -18.03 -4.09
C TYR A 71 5.48 -18.66 -4.81
N GLU A 72 6.15 -19.62 -4.16
CA GLU A 72 7.31 -20.32 -4.71
C GLU A 72 6.96 -21.14 -5.97
N ALA A 73 5.77 -21.73 -6.01
CA ALA A 73 5.26 -22.38 -7.21
C ALA A 73 5.07 -21.39 -8.35
N SER A 74 4.48 -20.22 -8.08
CA SER A 74 4.25 -19.20 -9.11
C SER A 74 5.53 -18.71 -9.77
N LEU A 75 6.64 -18.62 -9.01
CA LEU A 75 7.93 -18.19 -9.55
C LEU A 75 8.53 -19.14 -10.58
N LYS A 76 8.13 -20.42 -10.54
CA LYS A 76 8.64 -21.48 -11.41
C LYS A 76 7.75 -21.75 -12.63
N LEU A 77 6.56 -21.18 -12.65
CA LEU A 77 5.60 -21.41 -13.72
C LEU A 77 5.78 -20.41 -14.89
N PRO A 78 5.44 -20.83 -16.12
CA PRO A 78 5.31 -19.89 -17.23
C PRO A 78 4.21 -18.87 -16.96
N ILE A 79 4.28 -17.74 -17.65
CA ILE A 79 3.39 -16.59 -17.39
C ILE A 79 1.91 -16.95 -17.52
N GLU A 80 1.59 -17.90 -18.36
CA GLU A 80 0.23 -18.41 -18.64
C GLU A 80 -0.36 -19.17 -17.44
N ALA A 81 0.47 -19.70 -16.55
CA ALA A 81 0.02 -20.47 -15.38
C ALA A 81 0.23 -19.73 -14.04
N LYS A 82 1.07 -18.68 -14.03
CA LYS A 82 1.37 -17.88 -12.82
C LYS A 82 0.13 -17.32 -12.12
N PRO A 83 -0.86 -16.71 -12.81
CA PRO A 83 -1.95 -15.99 -12.14
C PRO A 83 -2.75 -16.85 -11.17
N LEU A 84 -2.94 -18.12 -11.48
CA LEU A 84 -3.71 -19.03 -10.63
C LEU A 84 -2.99 -19.27 -9.28
N THR A 85 -1.73 -19.63 -9.32
CA THR A 85 -0.93 -19.86 -8.11
C THR A 85 -0.66 -18.57 -7.34
N ALA A 86 -0.42 -17.45 -8.04
CA ALA A 86 -0.28 -16.13 -7.45
C ALA A 86 -1.54 -15.72 -6.68
N TYR A 87 -2.72 -15.93 -7.26
CA TYR A 87 -3.99 -15.67 -6.60
C TYR A 87 -4.17 -16.48 -5.31
N TYR A 88 -3.86 -17.79 -5.33
CA TYR A 88 -3.93 -18.62 -4.12
C TYR A 88 -2.92 -18.17 -3.05
N SER A 89 -1.75 -17.70 -3.44
CA SER A 89 -0.79 -17.09 -2.50
C SER A 89 -1.38 -15.87 -1.82
N ILE A 90 -1.93 -14.92 -2.59
CA ILE A 90 -2.58 -13.70 -2.11
C ILE A 90 -3.74 -14.03 -1.16
N MET A 91 -4.61 -14.95 -1.56
CA MET A 91 -5.77 -15.35 -0.78
C MET A 91 -5.37 -15.95 0.58
N ASN A 92 -4.39 -16.87 0.60
CA ASN A 92 -3.93 -17.49 1.85
C ASN A 92 -3.20 -16.50 2.76
N ALA A 93 -2.40 -15.59 2.20
CA ALA A 93 -1.76 -14.52 2.97
C ALA A 93 -2.82 -13.59 3.60
N THR A 94 -3.88 -13.25 2.86
CA THR A 94 -5.01 -12.47 3.40
C THR A 94 -5.73 -13.23 4.52
N LYS A 95 -6.00 -14.52 4.32
CA LYS A 95 -6.60 -15.37 5.38
C LYS A 95 -5.73 -15.43 6.62
N ALA A 96 -4.39 -15.47 6.49
CA ALA A 96 -3.47 -15.42 7.63
C ALA A 96 -3.62 -14.12 8.43
N LEU A 97 -3.67 -12.96 7.75
CA LEU A 97 -3.95 -11.67 8.39
C LEU A 97 -5.29 -11.68 9.13
N LEU A 98 -6.35 -12.14 8.47
CA LEU A 98 -7.71 -12.18 9.06
C LEU A 98 -7.80 -13.14 10.26
N ALA A 99 -7.11 -14.28 10.23
CA ALA A 99 -7.03 -15.21 11.36
C ALA A 99 -6.40 -14.56 12.60
N ILE A 100 -5.33 -13.78 12.43
CA ILE A 100 -4.71 -13.01 13.52
C ILE A 100 -5.72 -12.02 14.14
N LYS A 101 -6.60 -11.45 13.31
CA LYS A 101 -7.67 -10.54 13.76
C LYS A 101 -8.87 -11.27 14.38
N GLY A 102 -8.79 -12.60 14.53
CA GLY A 102 -9.83 -13.42 15.17
C GLY A 102 -11.04 -13.72 14.26
N LYS A 103 -10.94 -13.46 12.96
CA LYS A 103 -11.99 -13.81 12.00
C LYS A 103 -11.95 -15.30 11.66
N ASN A 104 -13.14 -15.93 11.57
CA ASN A 104 -13.22 -17.31 11.09
C ASN A 104 -13.03 -17.34 9.56
N VAL A 105 -11.89 -17.86 9.12
CA VAL A 105 -11.50 -17.85 7.69
C VAL A 105 -11.67 -19.19 6.98
N VAL A 106 -12.11 -20.24 7.69
CA VAL A 106 -12.15 -21.62 7.15
C VAL A 106 -13.21 -21.80 6.07
N LYS A 107 -14.38 -21.18 6.24
CA LYS A 107 -15.54 -21.31 5.34
C LYS A 107 -15.88 -20.02 4.58
N ILE A 108 -14.95 -19.06 4.51
CA ILE A 108 -15.19 -17.78 3.85
C ILE A 108 -14.91 -17.91 2.34
N GLY A 109 -15.86 -17.51 1.50
CA GLY A 109 -15.68 -17.40 0.05
C GLY A 109 -14.67 -16.33 -0.35
N HIS A 110 -14.36 -16.24 -1.63
CA HIS A 110 -13.31 -15.34 -2.16
C HIS A 110 -13.60 -13.85 -1.91
N GLY A 111 -14.88 -13.46 -1.95
CA GLY A 111 -15.29 -12.05 -1.80
C GLY A 111 -15.07 -11.21 -3.06
N VAL A 112 -14.77 -11.85 -4.17
CA VAL A 112 -14.56 -11.26 -5.48
C VAL A 112 -15.09 -12.20 -6.54
N SER A 113 -15.59 -11.66 -7.65
CA SER A 113 -16.04 -12.45 -8.79
C SER A 113 -15.84 -11.67 -10.09
N SER A 114 -15.61 -12.40 -11.17
CA SER A 114 -15.57 -11.86 -12.53
C SER A 114 -16.61 -12.63 -13.35
N PRO A 115 -17.76 -12.03 -13.70
CA PRO A 115 -18.80 -12.72 -14.43
C PRO A 115 -18.26 -13.29 -15.75
N ARG A 116 -18.43 -14.59 -16.00
CA ARG A 116 -17.87 -15.29 -17.17
C ARG A 116 -18.25 -14.64 -18.50
N GLN A 117 -19.48 -14.16 -18.61
CA GLN A 117 -19.97 -13.43 -19.78
C GLN A 117 -19.23 -12.10 -20.05
N ASN A 118 -18.48 -11.61 -19.07
CA ASN A 118 -17.70 -10.38 -19.14
C ASN A 118 -16.18 -10.65 -19.26
N LEU A 119 -15.76 -11.92 -19.34
CA LEU A 119 -14.36 -12.30 -19.58
C LEU A 119 -14.02 -12.22 -21.07
N ARG A 120 -13.98 -11.01 -21.60
CA ARG A 120 -13.74 -10.74 -23.03
C ARG A 120 -12.26 -10.52 -23.35
N GLY A 121 -11.41 -10.45 -22.32
CA GLY A 121 -10.01 -10.11 -22.52
C GLY A 121 -9.77 -8.66 -22.91
N ASN A 122 -10.73 -7.80 -22.68
CA ASN A 122 -10.62 -6.37 -22.90
C ASN A 122 -10.68 -5.66 -21.55
N ILE A 123 -9.52 -5.18 -21.08
CA ILE A 123 -9.43 -4.55 -19.76
C ILE A 123 -10.32 -3.31 -19.61
N ARG A 124 -10.73 -2.66 -20.70
CA ARG A 124 -11.68 -1.53 -20.69
C ARG A 124 -13.14 -1.96 -20.56
N GLN A 125 -13.44 -3.24 -20.72
CA GLN A 125 -14.81 -3.78 -20.68
C GLN A 125 -15.00 -4.83 -19.60
N ASP A 126 -13.94 -5.53 -19.22
CA ASP A 126 -14.00 -6.57 -18.19
C ASP A 126 -14.24 -5.95 -16.83
N ILE A 127 -15.19 -6.53 -16.09
CA ILE A 127 -15.66 -6.04 -14.80
C ILE A 127 -15.30 -7.04 -13.70
N ILE A 128 -14.79 -6.51 -12.60
CA ILE A 128 -14.56 -7.24 -11.36
C ILE A 128 -15.55 -6.74 -10.31
N ILE A 129 -16.22 -7.66 -9.64
CA ILE A 129 -17.18 -7.34 -8.58
C ILE A 129 -16.53 -7.64 -7.23
N PHE A 130 -16.33 -6.61 -6.42
CA PHE A 130 -15.96 -6.74 -5.01
C PHE A 130 -17.23 -7.00 -4.20
N GLY A 131 -17.29 -8.16 -3.53
CA GLY A 131 -18.46 -8.59 -2.78
C GLY A 131 -18.56 -7.96 -1.40
N ALA A 132 -19.75 -7.95 -0.83
CA ALA A 132 -20.02 -7.48 0.53
C ALA A 132 -19.62 -8.51 1.62
N THR A 133 -19.18 -9.71 1.23
CA THR A 133 -18.74 -10.77 2.14
C THR A 133 -17.52 -11.49 1.54
N GLY A 134 -16.82 -12.28 2.34
CA GLY A 134 -15.69 -13.07 1.86
C GLY A 134 -14.33 -12.51 2.23
N VAL A 135 -13.27 -13.13 1.72
CA VAL A 135 -11.87 -12.82 2.09
C VAL A 135 -11.51 -11.39 1.68
N LEU A 136 -11.84 -10.96 0.46
CA LEU A 136 -11.56 -9.61 0.01
C LEU A 136 -12.33 -8.56 0.84
N CYS A 137 -13.60 -8.81 1.14
CA CYS A 137 -14.39 -7.93 2.01
C CYS A 137 -13.76 -7.81 3.41
N GLY A 138 -13.25 -8.92 3.96
CA GLY A 138 -12.52 -8.91 5.24
C GLY A 138 -11.23 -8.08 5.18
N LEU A 139 -10.51 -8.10 4.06
CA LEU A 139 -9.35 -7.24 3.82
C LEU A 139 -9.75 -5.76 3.73
N SER A 140 -10.80 -5.45 2.96
CA SER A 140 -11.35 -4.08 2.86
C SER A 140 -11.75 -3.54 4.24
N GLU A 141 -12.46 -4.34 5.04
CA GLU A 141 -12.82 -3.95 6.41
C GLU A 141 -11.60 -3.67 7.28
N HIS A 142 -10.56 -4.53 7.20
CA HIS A 142 -9.32 -4.32 7.95
C HIS A 142 -8.65 -3.00 7.57
N LEU A 143 -8.63 -2.66 6.28
CA LEU A 143 -8.03 -1.44 5.75
C LEU A 143 -8.91 -0.19 5.91
N GLY A 144 -10.14 -0.35 6.37
CA GLY A 144 -11.10 0.76 6.55
C GLY A 144 -11.76 1.22 5.25
N GLU A 145 -11.79 0.36 4.23
CA GLU A 145 -12.50 0.62 2.97
C GLU A 145 -13.99 0.28 3.06
N SER A 146 -14.74 0.73 2.06
CA SER A 146 -16.15 0.36 1.90
C SER A 146 -16.33 -1.14 1.68
N MET A 147 -17.23 -1.75 2.43
CA MET A 147 -17.62 -3.16 2.32
C MET A 147 -18.88 -3.36 1.45
N VAL A 148 -19.38 -2.31 0.84
CA VAL A 148 -20.54 -2.41 -0.06
C VAL A 148 -20.13 -3.10 -1.34
N LYS A 149 -21.01 -3.98 -1.86
CA LYS A 149 -20.81 -4.63 -3.16
C LYS A 149 -20.62 -3.56 -4.25
N GLN A 150 -19.53 -3.62 -4.98
CA GLN A 150 -19.16 -2.63 -6.00
C GLN A 150 -18.48 -3.29 -7.19
N SER A 151 -18.77 -2.78 -8.37
CA SER A 151 -18.15 -3.24 -9.62
C SER A 151 -17.11 -2.24 -10.09
N TYR A 152 -15.98 -2.75 -10.57
CA TYR A 152 -14.88 -1.97 -11.10
C TYR A 152 -14.45 -2.48 -12.46
N CYS A 153 -14.13 -1.58 -13.38
CA CYS A 153 -13.46 -1.91 -14.62
C CYS A 153 -12.00 -2.32 -14.34
N VAL A 154 -11.49 -3.35 -14.99
CA VAL A 154 -10.08 -3.78 -14.87
C VAL A 154 -9.12 -2.65 -15.21
N PHE A 155 -9.45 -1.85 -16.24
CA PHE A 155 -8.70 -0.66 -16.63
C PHE A 155 -8.53 0.33 -15.49
N ASP A 156 -9.62 0.64 -14.76
CA ASP A 156 -9.59 1.57 -13.65
C ASP A 156 -8.76 1.02 -12.49
N LEU A 157 -8.90 -0.27 -12.18
CA LEU A 157 -8.11 -0.92 -11.14
C LEU A 157 -6.60 -0.83 -11.45
N LEU A 158 -6.18 -1.17 -12.66
CA LEU A 158 -4.78 -1.10 -13.07
C LEU A 158 -4.23 0.33 -13.09
N TYR A 159 -5.04 1.31 -13.51
CA TYR A 159 -4.67 2.73 -13.50
C TYR A 159 -4.34 3.25 -12.10
N ASN A 160 -4.99 2.68 -11.07
CA ASN A 160 -4.84 3.09 -9.68
C ASN A 160 -3.77 2.30 -8.90
N LEU A 161 -2.88 1.57 -9.59
CA LEU A 161 -1.78 0.84 -8.97
C LEU A 161 -0.43 1.53 -9.21
N PRO A 162 0.30 1.93 -8.16
CA PRO A 162 1.59 2.59 -8.33
C PRO A 162 2.64 1.69 -8.99
N CYS A 163 2.66 0.40 -8.68
CA CYS A 163 3.68 -0.54 -9.15
C CYS A 163 3.66 -0.78 -10.67
N VAL A 164 2.51 -0.57 -11.34
CA VAL A 164 2.39 -0.70 -12.80
C VAL A 164 2.06 0.62 -13.49
N HIS A 165 2.03 1.71 -12.73
CA HIS A 165 1.54 2.99 -13.24
C HIS A 165 2.32 3.51 -14.45
N ARG A 166 3.66 3.38 -14.42
CA ARG A 166 4.50 3.82 -15.54
C ARG A 166 4.23 3.01 -16.81
N THR A 167 4.13 1.69 -16.69
CA THR A 167 3.77 0.79 -17.80
C THR A 167 2.37 1.08 -18.31
N PHE A 168 1.43 1.40 -17.40
CA PHE A 168 0.07 1.78 -17.75
C PHE A 168 0.05 3.05 -18.62
N THR A 169 0.72 4.12 -18.20
CA THR A 169 0.73 5.39 -18.94
C THR A 169 1.48 5.32 -20.27
N ILE A 170 2.47 4.44 -20.40
CA ILE A 170 3.12 4.16 -21.69
C ILE A 170 2.19 3.37 -22.61
N THR A 171 1.43 2.41 -22.07
CA THR A 171 0.45 1.62 -22.85
C THR A 171 -0.74 2.48 -23.28
N TYR A 172 -1.14 3.43 -22.43
CA TYR A 172 -2.29 4.33 -22.62
C TYR A 172 -1.84 5.78 -22.43
N ASN A 173 -1.20 6.32 -23.46
CA ASN A 173 -0.57 7.65 -23.48
C ASN A 173 -1.54 8.82 -23.40
N ASP A 174 -2.84 8.57 -23.53
CA ASP A 174 -3.93 9.50 -23.33
C ASP A 174 -4.29 9.73 -21.84
N MET A 175 -3.71 8.90 -20.95
CA MET A 175 -4.01 8.95 -19.52
C MET A 175 -2.98 9.79 -18.74
N THR A 176 -3.52 10.62 -17.82
CA THR A 176 -2.70 11.48 -16.95
C THR A 176 -1.96 10.67 -15.89
N GLU A 177 -0.69 10.99 -15.64
CA GLU A 177 0.09 10.37 -14.56
C GLU A 177 -0.52 10.71 -13.18
N LEU A 178 -0.93 9.68 -12.43
CA LEU A 178 -1.57 9.83 -11.11
C LEU A 178 -0.58 9.94 -9.96
N PHE A 179 0.53 9.20 -10.02
CA PHE A 179 1.42 9.03 -8.89
C PHE A 179 2.64 9.94 -9.02
N VAL A 180 2.87 10.74 -7.99
CA VAL A 180 4.00 11.67 -7.91
C VAL A 180 5.01 11.13 -6.90
N PRO A 181 6.28 10.91 -7.28
CA PRO A 181 7.29 10.44 -6.36
C PRO A 181 7.61 11.48 -5.30
N VAL A 182 7.79 11.03 -4.07
CA VAL A 182 8.16 11.85 -2.93
C VAL A 182 9.27 11.19 -2.12
N SER A 183 10.04 12.00 -1.44
CA SER A 183 11.18 11.56 -0.63
C SER A 183 11.11 12.13 0.78
N ASN A 184 12.02 11.67 1.65
CA ASN A 184 12.18 12.16 3.01
C ASN A 184 10.87 12.19 3.83
N VAL A 185 10.04 11.13 3.70
CA VAL A 185 8.75 11.04 4.40
C VAL A 185 8.99 10.73 5.88
N ASN A 186 9.05 11.79 6.70
CA ASN A 186 9.41 11.72 8.11
C ASN A 186 8.34 12.37 8.98
N PHE A 187 8.38 12.09 10.28
CA PHE A 187 7.67 12.89 11.26
C PHE A 187 8.58 14.02 11.75
N GLU A 188 8.02 15.23 11.77
CA GLU A 188 8.69 16.41 12.30
C GLU A 188 7.88 17.06 13.42
N LEU A 189 8.58 17.78 14.29
CA LEU A 189 7.99 18.56 15.35
C LEU A 189 7.96 20.03 14.96
N THR A 190 6.88 20.70 15.35
CA THR A 190 6.87 22.16 15.36
C THR A 190 7.91 22.64 16.37
N ASN A 191 8.82 23.54 15.93
CA ASN A 191 9.81 24.12 16.82
C ASN A 191 9.21 25.31 17.58
N LEU A 192 8.45 25.02 18.64
CA LEU A 192 7.99 26.04 19.56
C LEU A 192 8.96 26.11 20.73
N ALA A 193 9.29 27.33 21.19
CA ALA A 193 10.05 27.54 22.41
C ALA A 193 9.37 26.83 23.60
N ASP A 194 8.02 26.83 23.62
CA ASP A 194 7.24 26.10 24.59
C ASP A 194 7.07 24.62 24.17
N VAL A 195 7.87 23.76 24.77
CA VAL A 195 7.86 22.31 24.55
C VAL A 195 6.51 21.64 24.88
N THR A 196 5.67 22.29 25.69
CA THR A 196 4.36 21.77 26.06
C THR A 196 3.34 21.90 24.94
N ARG A 197 3.58 22.82 24.00
CA ARG A 197 2.72 23.10 22.84
C ARG A 197 3.20 22.41 21.55
N ARG A 198 4.28 21.65 21.59
CA ARG A 198 4.80 20.94 20.40
C ARG A 198 3.76 20.00 19.82
N LYS A 199 3.77 19.93 18.50
CA LYS A 199 2.93 19.02 17.70
C LYS A 199 3.80 18.31 16.67
N ALA A 200 3.45 17.08 16.31
CA ALA A 200 4.10 16.33 15.25
C ALA A 200 3.23 16.29 13.98
N TYR A 201 3.85 16.20 12.85
CA TYR A 201 3.21 16.06 11.54
C TYR A 201 4.08 15.26 10.57
N ILE A 202 3.49 14.73 9.50
CA ILE A 202 4.24 14.09 8.42
C ILE A 202 4.70 15.18 7.45
N ARG A 203 6.02 15.22 7.22
CA ARG A 203 6.68 16.02 6.18
C ARG A 203 7.23 15.12 5.09
N PHE A 204 7.28 15.65 3.87
CA PHE A 204 7.93 15.03 2.72
C PHE A 204 8.38 16.07 1.72
N ASP A 205 9.33 15.68 0.87
CA ASP A 205 9.85 16.50 -0.22
C ASP A 205 9.36 15.94 -1.55
N MET A 206 9.17 16.82 -2.53
CA MET A 206 8.82 16.46 -3.90
C MET A 206 9.97 16.88 -4.82
N ASP A 207 10.33 16.03 -5.77
CA ASP A 207 11.32 16.37 -6.78
C ASP A 207 10.88 17.61 -7.58
N SER A 208 11.81 18.53 -7.84
CA SER A 208 11.58 19.80 -8.55
C SER A 208 10.90 19.60 -9.92
N LYS A 209 11.14 18.48 -10.59
CA LYS A 209 10.49 18.10 -11.84
C LYS A 209 8.96 17.99 -11.71
N TYR A 210 8.48 17.56 -10.54
CA TYR A 210 7.05 17.38 -10.25
C TYR A 210 6.46 18.53 -9.43
N ASP A 211 7.31 19.35 -8.81
CA ASP A 211 6.90 20.48 -7.97
C ASP A 211 6.51 21.71 -8.80
N ASN A 212 5.32 21.67 -9.37
CA ASN A 212 4.76 22.76 -10.13
C ASN A 212 3.32 23.07 -9.71
N TYR A 213 2.80 24.22 -10.14
CA TYR A 213 1.45 24.68 -9.80
C TYR A 213 0.36 23.65 -10.16
N HIS A 214 0.49 23.02 -11.33
CA HIS A 214 -0.48 22.01 -11.79
C HIS A 214 -0.51 20.79 -10.87
N THR A 215 0.64 20.25 -10.48
CA THR A 215 0.72 19.14 -9.52
C THR A 215 0.14 19.55 -8.15
N ARG A 216 0.52 20.72 -7.64
CA ARG A 216 0.05 21.21 -6.32
C ARG A 216 -1.47 21.33 -6.24
N ARG A 217 -2.12 21.78 -7.33
CA ARG A 217 -3.58 21.91 -7.41
C ARG A 217 -4.33 20.59 -7.25
N TYR A 218 -3.70 19.50 -7.66
CA TYR A 218 -4.33 18.17 -7.64
C TYR A 218 -3.83 17.27 -6.50
N LEU A 219 -3.09 17.79 -5.54
CA LEU A 219 -2.80 17.04 -4.31
C LEU A 219 -4.04 16.96 -3.42
N ASP A 220 -4.07 15.92 -2.57
CA ASP A 220 -5.13 15.79 -1.57
C ASP A 220 -5.22 17.03 -0.69
N HIS A 221 -6.45 17.43 -0.34
CA HIS A 221 -6.72 18.62 0.46
C HIS A 221 -6.09 18.61 1.86
N ASN A 222 -5.69 17.44 2.38
CA ASN A 222 -4.94 17.30 3.63
C ASN A 222 -3.46 17.63 3.48
N ILE A 223 -2.94 17.74 2.25
CA ILE A 223 -1.55 18.09 1.97
C ILE A 223 -1.45 19.61 1.82
N GLU A 224 -0.39 20.19 2.36
CA GLU A 224 -0.09 21.62 2.34
C GLU A 224 1.34 21.83 1.84
N TYR A 225 1.49 22.71 0.85
CA TYR A 225 2.78 23.22 0.42
C TYR A 225 3.24 24.31 1.39
N THR A 226 4.49 24.27 1.80
CA THR A 226 5.09 25.22 2.73
C THR A 226 6.39 25.72 2.15
N GLN A 227 6.55 27.03 2.13
CA GLN A 227 7.78 27.69 1.71
C GLN A 227 8.27 28.56 2.88
N PRO A 228 9.27 28.11 3.63
CA PRO A 228 9.86 28.92 4.71
C PRO A 228 10.68 30.07 4.11
N PRO A 229 10.83 31.22 4.80
CA PRO A 229 11.57 32.38 4.30
C PRO A 229 13.05 32.07 4.02
N ASN A 230 13.67 31.21 4.84
CA ASN A 230 15.09 30.90 4.81
C ASN A 230 15.38 29.41 4.59
N GLY A 231 14.57 28.71 3.82
CA GLY A 231 14.78 27.27 3.60
C GLY A 231 14.09 26.71 2.35
N PRO A 232 14.40 25.48 1.98
CA PRO A 232 13.76 24.83 0.84
C PRO A 232 12.26 24.61 1.10
N SER A 233 11.49 24.67 0.04
CA SER A 233 10.07 24.32 0.09
C SER A 233 9.87 22.84 0.42
N PHE A 234 8.78 22.52 1.10
CA PHE A 234 8.41 21.16 1.45
C PHE A 234 6.90 20.99 1.52
N TYR A 235 6.45 19.75 1.65
CA TYR A 235 5.06 19.39 1.82
C TYR A 235 4.82 18.77 3.18
N ARG A 236 3.64 19.00 3.74
CA ARG A 236 3.24 18.41 5.01
C ARG A 236 1.76 18.08 5.06
N ILE A 237 1.39 17.20 5.97
CA ILE A 237 -0.01 17.00 6.34
C ILE A 237 -0.47 18.17 7.21
N LYS A 238 -1.55 18.85 6.81
CA LYS A 238 -2.12 20.04 7.48
C LYS A 238 -2.44 19.81 8.95
N LYS A 239 -3.09 18.68 9.24
CA LYS A 239 -3.40 18.31 10.63
C LYS A 239 -2.15 17.83 11.33
N ARG A 240 -2.07 18.13 12.62
CA ARG A 240 -0.93 17.82 13.47
C ARG A 240 -1.42 17.04 14.68
N VAL A 241 -0.59 16.14 15.22
CA VAL A 241 -0.85 15.42 16.47
C VAL A 241 -0.10 16.09 17.61
N ARG A 242 -0.73 16.15 18.79
CA ARG A 242 -0.12 16.75 19.99
C ARG A 242 1.10 15.92 20.44
N TRP A 243 2.22 16.61 20.72
CA TRP A 243 3.46 15.98 21.19
C TRP A 243 4.00 16.70 22.43
N ASN A 244 3.18 16.78 23.48
CA ASN A 244 3.54 17.43 24.73
C ASN A 244 4.52 16.56 25.53
N ILE A 245 5.63 17.14 25.99
CA ILE A 245 6.68 16.43 26.73
C ILE A 245 6.20 15.87 28.07
N HIS A 246 5.21 16.51 28.72
CA HIS A 246 4.63 16.05 29.98
C HIS A 246 3.64 14.89 29.82
N THR A 247 3.19 14.60 28.61
CA THR A 247 2.36 13.42 28.33
C THR A 247 3.27 12.17 28.30
N PRO A 248 2.91 11.08 28.96
CA PRO A 248 3.67 9.83 28.92
C PRO A 248 3.98 9.39 27.49
N ILE A 249 5.19 8.87 27.24
CA ILE A 249 5.62 8.46 25.89
C ILE A 249 4.68 7.43 25.28
N LYS A 250 4.15 6.51 26.09
CA LYS A 250 3.17 5.50 25.64
C LYS A 250 1.93 6.13 25.02
N ASP A 251 1.40 7.19 25.63
CA ASP A 251 0.19 7.87 25.15
C ASP A 251 0.49 8.68 23.89
N ARG A 252 1.64 9.40 23.88
CA ARG A 252 2.10 10.10 22.67
C ARG A 252 2.25 9.15 21.48
N MET A 253 2.84 7.98 21.71
CA MET A 253 3.01 6.96 20.66
C MET A 253 1.66 6.40 20.21
N SER A 254 0.71 6.17 21.12
CA SER A 254 -0.66 5.76 20.77
C SER A 254 -1.34 6.79 19.87
N ASP A 255 -1.23 8.07 20.20
CA ASP A 255 -1.82 9.14 19.38
C ASP A 255 -1.09 9.29 18.02
N LEU A 256 0.22 9.06 17.98
CA LEU A 256 0.99 9.03 16.73
C LEU A 256 0.52 7.87 15.82
N VAL A 257 0.26 6.68 16.37
CA VAL A 257 -0.30 5.54 15.63
C VAL A 257 -1.68 5.86 15.06
N LYS A 258 -2.57 6.51 15.84
CA LYS A 258 -3.89 6.96 15.36
C LYS A 258 -3.74 7.98 14.20
N TYR A 259 -2.82 8.93 14.37
CA TYR A 259 -2.51 9.92 13.34
C TYR A 259 -1.94 9.27 12.08
N HIS A 260 -0.98 8.36 12.22
CA HIS A 260 -0.44 7.56 11.13
C HIS A 260 -1.57 6.82 10.38
N ARG A 261 -2.39 6.03 11.08
CA ARG A 261 -3.50 5.28 10.49
C ARG A 261 -4.43 6.17 9.66
N LYS A 262 -4.68 7.40 10.13
CA LYS A 262 -5.56 8.35 9.44
C LYS A 262 -4.97 8.84 8.11
N TYR A 263 -3.65 9.04 8.03
CA TYR A 263 -3.03 9.70 6.87
C TYR A 263 -2.14 8.77 6.04
N ARG A 264 -1.91 7.53 6.50
CA ARG A 264 -1.08 6.55 5.78
C ARG A 264 -1.61 6.26 4.38
N ASN A 265 -2.91 6.30 4.16
CA ASN A 265 -3.56 6.04 2.88
C ASN A 265 -3.24 7.10 1.80
N LEU A 266 -2.72 8.26 2.18
CA LEU A 266 -2.27 9.27 1.22
C LEU A 266 -0.93 8.93 0.58
N PHE A 267 -0.20 7.96 1.14
CA PHE A 267 1.12 7.57 0.71
C PHE A 267 1.09 6.15 0.16
N TYR A 268 1.61 5.99 -1.02
CA TYR A 268 1.79 4.71 -1.72
C TYR A 268 3.28 4.40 -1.78
N TYR A 269 3.65 3.14 -1.91
CA TYR A 269 5.04 2.78 -2.14
C TYR A 269 5.15 1.61 -3.10
N ILE A 270 6.33 1.50 -3.73
CA ILE A 270 6.70 0.36 -4.56
C ILE A 270 7.79 -0.40 -3.81
N GLN A 271 7.61 -1.72 -3.73
CA GLN A 271 8.58 -2.61 -3.12
C GLN A 271 9.90 -2.59 -3.91
N GLY A 272 11.02 -2.56 -3.17
CA GLY A 272 12.35 -2.59 -3.76
C GLY A 272 13.44 -2.59 -2.70
N SER A 273 14.68 -2.48 -3.14
CA SER A 273 15.86 -2.29 -2.27
C SER A 273 15.89 -0.90 -1.62
N SER A 274 15.17 0.05 -2.19
CA SER A 274 14.91 1.37 -1.60
C SER A 274 13.42 1.60 -1.55
N MET A 275 12.94 2.28 -0.49
CA MET A 275 11.53 2.61 -0.35
C MET A 275 11.20 3.85 -1.19
N LEU A 276 10.50 3.65 -2.29
CA LEU A 276 10.02 4.71 -3.15
C LEU A 276 8.58 5.05 -2.76
N TRP A 277 8.40 6.21 -2.16
CA TRP A 277 7.10 6.72 -1.79
C TRP A 277 6.48 7.57 -2.89
N TYR A 278 5.15 7.55 -2.95
CA TYR A 278 4.34 8.33 -3.90
C TYR A 278 3.14 8.93 -3.19
N VAL A 279 2.69 10.06 -3.68
CA VAL A 279 1.36 10.62 -3.40
C VAL A 279 0.51 10.55 -4.66
N LYS A 280 -0.80 10.33 -4.50
CA LYS A 280 -1.74 10.21 -5.61
C LYS A 280 -2.43 11.55 -5.87
N LYS A 281 -2.54 11.95 -7.13
CA LYS A 281 -3.32 13.12 -7.54
C LYS A 281 -4.82 12.85 -7.39
N VAL A 282 -5.53 13.85 -6.93
CA VAL A 282 -7.00 13.89 -6.91
C VAL A 282 -7.45 14.72 -8.11
N LEU A 283 -7.96 14.06 -9.14
CA LEU A 283 -8.44 14.70 -10.38
C LEU A 283 -9.98 14.62 -10.40
N PRO A 284 -10.70 15.66 -9.96
CA PRO A 284 -12.15 15.59 -9.72
C PRO A 284 -13.00 15.21 -10.95
N ALA A 285 -12.53 15.55 -12.14
CA ALA A 285 -13.19 15.22 -13.40
C ALA A 285 -12.79 13.84 -13.98
N ASN A 286 -11.86 13.13 -13.35
CA ASN A 286 -11.38 11.83 -13.84
C ASN A 286 -12.20 10.69 -13.23
N VAL A 287 -13.11 10.14 -14.01
CA VAL A 287 -14.00 9.02 -13.62
C VAL A 287 -13.25 7.70 -13.38
N HIS A 288 -11.97 7.61 -13.80
CA HIS A 288 -11.15 6.41 -13.64
C HIS A 288 -10.41 6.34 -12.29
N ILE A 289 -10.53 7.37 -11.43
CA ILE A 289 -9.92 7.37 -10.10
C ILE A 289 -10.83 6.63 -9.13
N ILE A 290 -10.27 5.63 -8.45
CA ILE A 290 -10.96 4.84 -7.44
C ILE A 290 -10.29 5.00 -6.08
N ASP A 291 -11.07 4.91 -5.02
CA ASP A 291 -10.61 4.94 -3.63
C ASP A 291 -10.54 3.51 -3.08
N ARG A 292 -9.44 2.82 -3.41
CA ARG A 292 -9.12 1.47 -2.94
C ARG A 292 -7.62 1.34 -2.69
N HIS A 293 -7.25 0.51 -1.73
CA HIS A 293 -5.88 0.17 -1.44
C HIS A 293 -5.24 -0.69 -2.52
N SER A 294 -3.92 -0.56 -2.69
CA SER A 294 -3.15 -1.41 -3.61
C SER A 294 -3.40 -2.90 -3.37
N MET A 295 -3.44 -3.33 -2.10
CA MET A 295 -3.71 -4.74 -1.76
C MET A 295 -5.06 -5.24 -2.26
N THR A 296 -6.14 -4.46 -2.08
CA THR A 296 -7.48 -4.88 -2.55
C THR A 296 -7.58 -4.88 -4.07
N ILE A 297 -6.93 -3.91 -4.71
CA ILE A 297 -6.84 -3.86 -6.17
C ILE A 297 -6.05 -5.06 -6.72
N ILE A 298 -4.86 -5.33 -6.19
CA ILE A 298 -4.03 -6.47 -6.62
C ILE A 298 -4.78 -7.79 -6.42
N TYR A 299 -5.47 -7.96 -5.28
CA TYR A 299 -6.29 -9.15 -5.02
C TYR A 299 -7.36 -9.33 -6.11
N GLY A 300 -8.10 -8.28 -6.43
CA GLY A 300 -9.17 -8.32 -7.43
C GLY A 300 -8.67 -8.62 -8.84
N VAL A 301 -7.63 -7.91 -9.29
CA VAL A 301 -7.08 -8.10 -10.64
C VAL A 301 -6.40 -9.46 -10.78
N MET A 302 -5.69 -9.95 -9.75
CA MET A 302 -5.09 -11.29 -9.79
C MET A 302 -6.16 -12.39 -9.82
N HIS A 303 -7.30 -12.20 -9.13
CA HIS A 303 -8.45 -13.10 -9.24
C HIS A 303 -8.97 -13.14 -10.69
N TRP A 304 -9.19 -11.98 -11.32
CA TRP A 304 -9.65 -11.90 -12.71
C TRP A 304 -8.71 -12.64 -13.66
N LEU A 305 -7.40 -12.43 -13.54
CA LEU A 305 -6.41 -13.16 -14.34
C LEU A 305 -6.47 -14.68 -14.08
N SER A 306 -6.66 -15.09 -12.81
CA SER A 306 -6.80 -16.51 -12.46
C SER A 306 -8.04 -17.17 -13.07
N GLU A 307 -9.14 -16.42 -13.23
CA GLU A 307 -10.34 -16.85 -13.91
C GLU A 307 -10.11 -17.00 -15.42
N LEU A 308 -9.43 -16.01 -16.05
CA LEU A 308 -9.08 -16.08 -17.47
C LEU A 308 -8.23 -17.31 -17.78
N VAL A 309 -7.16 -17.53 -17.03
CA VAL A 309 -6.26 -18.68 -17.26
C VAL A 309 -6.97 -20.01 -17.11
N ARG A 310 -7.95 -20.12 -16.18
CA ARG A 310 -8.69 -21.39 -15.97
C ARG A 310 -9.82 -21.63 -16.95
N TYR A 311 -10.58 -20.59 -17.27
CA TYR A 311 -11.85 -20.76 -17.95
C TYR A 311 -11.89 -20.18 -19.37
N SER A 312 -10.90 -19.37 -19.73
CA SER A 312 -10.82 -18.70 -21.02
C SER A 312 -9.36 -18.53 -21.47
N PRO A 313 -8.55 -19.63 -21.56
CA PRO A 313 -7.13 -19.54 -21.87
C PRO A 313 -6.86 -18.88 -23.24
N ASP A 314 -7.72 -19.10 -24.24
CA ASP A 314 -7.60 -18.45 -25.55
C ASP A 314 -7.74 -16.92 -25.43
N THR A 315 -8.66 -16.46 -24.58
CA THR A 315 -8.83 -15.04 -24.27
C THR A 315 -7.59 -14.47 -23.61
N PHE A 316 -7.01 -15.19 -22.65
CA PHE A 316 -5.75 -14.79 -22.01
C PHE A 316 -4.62 -14.69 -23.04
N ASN A 317 -4.46 -15.68 -23.92
CA ASN A 317 -3.47 -15.65 -24.99
C ASN A 317 -3.68 -14.47 -25.95
N SER A 318 -4.92 -14.11 -26.24
CA SER A 318 -5.25 -12.93 -27.05
C SER A 318 -4.76 -11.63 -26.38
N ILE A 319 -4.96 -11.48 -25.06
CA ILE A 319 -4.41 -10.34 -24.30
C ILE A 319 -2.86 -10.32 -24.40
N MET A 320 -2.24 -11.49 -24.20
CA MET A 320 -0.79 -11.63 -24.25
C MET A 320 -0.18 -11.42 -25.64
N SER A 321 -1.00 -11.41 -26.68
CA SER A 321 -0.63 -11.08 -28.07
C SER A 321 -0.96 -9.63 -28.47
N SER A 322 -1.57 -8.87 -27.56
CA SER A 322 -2.01 -7.49 -27.80
C SER A 322 -1.01 -6.45 -27.26
N ARG A 323 -1.29 -5.16 -27.50
CA ARG A 323 -0.51 -4.06 -26.91
C ARG A 323 -0.53 -4.04 -25.37
N GLN A 324 -1.46 -4.77 -24.75
CA GLN A 324 -1.61 -4.87 -23.29
C GLN A 324 -0.63 -5.88 -22.66
N ASN A 325 0.06 -6.66 -23.47
CA ASN A 325 0.95 -7.72 -23.01
C ASN A 325 1.93 -7.23 -21.95
N TRP A 326 2.65 -6.13 -22.22
CA TRP A 326 3.65 -5.62 -21.28
C TRP A 326 3.01 -5.21 -19.93
N LEU A 327 1.89 -4.50 -19.97
CA LEU A 327 1.17 -4.09 -18.76
C LEU A 327 0.74 -5.30 -17.91
N ILE A 328 0.19 -6.33 -18.55
CA ILE A 328 -0.29 -7.53 -17.85
C ILE A 328 0.89 -8.35 -17.29
N ARG A 329 1.99 -8.47 -18.04
CA ARG A 329 3.24 -9.11 -17.54
C ARG A 329 3.77 -8.40 -16.32
N GLU A 330 3.95 -7.09 -16.39
CA GLU A 330 4.40 -6.28 -15.26
C GLU A 330 3.49 -6.43 -14.05
N PHE A 331 2.17 -6.45 -14.25
CA PHE A 331 1.24 -6.66 -13.15
C PHE A 331 1.41 -8.07 -12.52
N ILE A 332 1.55 -9.12 -13.32
CA ILE A 332 1.74 -10.48 -12.79
C ILE A 332 3.06 -10.59 -12.02
N ASP A 333 4.13 -9.99 -12.53
CA ASP A 333 5.47 -10.11 -11.96
C ASP A 333 5.68 -9.17 -10.76
N MET A 334 5.09 -7.98 -10.74
CA MET A 334 5.23 -7.01 -9.66
C MET A 334 4.11 -7.08 -8.62
N GLY A 335 2.89 -7.40 -9.02
CA GLY A 335 1.72 -7.35 -8.14
C GLY A 335 1.80 -8.36 -6.98
N LEU A 336 2.23 -9.59 -7.26
CA LEU A 336 2.36 -10.61 -6.20
C LEU A 336 3.44 -10.25 -5.18
N PRO A 337 4.69 -9.90 -5.54
CA PRO A 337 5.68 -9.46 -4.57
C PRO A 337 5.25 -8.20 -3.80
N GLN A 338 4.65 -7.22 -4.47
CA GLN A 338 4.12 -6.01 -3.83
C GLN A 338 3.07 -6.35 -2.78
N PHE A 339 2.12 -7.22 -3.10
CA PHE A 339 1.10 -7.67 -2.17
C PHE A 339 1.69 -8.36 -0.94
N ILE A 340 2.63 -9.29 -1.16
CA ILE A 340 3.28 -10.02 -0.07
C ILE A 340 4.07 -9.08 0.84
N ASP A 341 4.75 -8.07 0.29
CA ASP A 341 5.46 -7.07 1.07
C ASP A 341 4.50 -6.23 1.94
N GLU A 342 3.41 -5.73 1.35
CA GLU A 342 2.42 -4.93 2.06
C GLU A 342 1.75 -5.73 3.18
N ILE A 343 1.27 -6.93 2.89
CA ILE A 343 0.56 -7.75 3.89
C ILE A 343 1.49 -8.27 4.99
N SER A 344 2.75 -8.51 4.69
CA SER A 344 3.77 -8.89 5.68
C SER A 344 4.02 -7.77 6.68
N SER A 345 4.10 -6.55 6.18
CA SER A 345 4.22 -5.36 7.02
C SER A 345 2.97 -5.15 7.86
N GLU A 346 1.78 -5.41 7.30
CA GLU A 346 0.50 -5.29 8.00
C GLU A 346 0.32 -6.36 9.10
N ILE A 347 0.80 -7.58 8.87
CA ILE A 347 0.80 -8.67 9.85
C ILE A 347 1.71 -8.35 11.03
N THR A 348 2.94 -7.88 10.76
CA THR A 348 3.98 -7.73 11.78
C THR A 348 4.04 -6.34 12.41
N GLY A 349 3.46 -5.35 11.76
CA GLY A 349 3.61 -3.94 12.13
C GLY A 349 5.00 -3.35 11.81
N ALA A 350 5.89 -4.08 11.17
CA ALA A 350 7.27 -3.70 10.91
C ALA A 350 7.49 -3.21 9.47
N ASN A 351 8.50 -2.38 9.28
CA ASN A 351 9.07 -2.15 7.95
C ASN A 351 9.98 -3.31 7.59
N ILE A 352 9.67 -4.00 6.49
CA ILE A 352 10.50 -5.06 5.95
C ILE A 352 11.08 -4.56 4.62
N MET A 353 12.38 -4.72 4.44
CA MET A 353 13.08 -4.30 3.22
C MET A 353 13.96 -5.43 2.70
N LEU A 354 14.03 -5.54 1.39
CA LEU A 354 14.99 -6.43 0.74
C LEU A 354 16.39 -5.81 0.83
N PRO A 355 17.45 -6.60 1.09
CA PRO A 355 18.82 -6.11 0.99
C PRO A 355 19.09 -5.62 -0.44
N GLY A 356 19.65 -4.40 -0.56
CA GLY A 356 20.19 -3.93 -1.82
C GLY A 356 21.48 -4.67 -2.11
N TYR A 357 21.55 -5.42 -3.20
CA TYR A 357 22.84 -5.93 -3.66
C TYR A 357 23.64 -4.74 -4.20
N ARG A 358 24.72 -4.38 -3.50
CA ARG A 358 25.79 -3.61 -4.13
C ARG A 358 26.50 -4.56 -5.10
N LYS A 359 26.28 -4.34 -6.40
CA LYS A 359 27.15 -4.93 -7.42
C LYS A 359 28.52 -4.28 -7.34
#